data_14371e0f34428a8f7094e50d02adb149
#
_entry.id   14371e0f34428a8f7094e50d02adb149
#
_cell.length_a   1.000
_cell.length_b   1.000
_cell.length_c   1.000
_cell.angle_alpha   90.00
_cell.angle_beta   90.00
_cell.angle_gamma   90.00
#
_symmetry.space_group_name_H-M   'P 1'
#
loop_
_entity.id
_entity.type
_entity.pdbx_description
1 polymer ?
#
loop_
_entity_poly.entity_id
_entity_poly.type
_entity_poly.pdbx_seq_one_letter_code
_entity_poly.pdbx_strand_id
1 'polypeptide(L)'
;MSFRVTQEDILSIPADAAALGLEMTMRIAAGPSCQRIADAGGEALRAAVRRVRFIPLGSAAEAELSALPFRHLLLTGEPRWLNGKCNELLVLRHCYESVFSLAESLGCKSLVMPFLSALYFHFPKEGAVHIALTQAEKAGLDVTFVADTPELLALSGQPYRRPEIVSYVGYYGDHALFELDNGLFARVDLRPELTEVSVIPYFEACYRTGNNPLQPLLPDAEVARLRRIYEESD
;
A
#
# COMPACT_ATOMS: atom_id res chain seq x y z
N MET A 1 2.96 -9.33 -19.83
CA MET A 1 3.39 -9.31 -18.46
C MET A 1 2.18 -9.61 -17.63
N SER A 2 2.33 -10.38 -16.61
CA SER A 2 1.19 -10.94 -15.87
C SER A 2 1.47 -10.88 -14.37
N PHE A 3 0.41 -10.80 -13.58
CA PHE A 3 0.54 -11.11 -12.17
C PHE A 3 -0.29 -12.36 -11.83
N ARG A 4 0.09 -13.03 -10.77
CA ARG A 4 -0.69 -14.10 -10.15
C ARG A 4 -0.66 -13.97 -8.64
N VAL A 5 -1.67 -14.55 -8.00
CA VAL A 5 -1.76 -14.62 -6.53
C VAL A 5 -1.81 -16.09 -6.11
N THR A 6 -1.06 -16.46 -5.08
CA THR A 6 -0.94 -17.83 -4.60
C THR A 6 -0.82 -17.87 -3.07
N GLN A 7 -0.98 -19.05 -2.48
CA GLN A 7 -0.65 -19.33 -1.06
C GLN A 7 0.53 -20.31 -0.92
N GLU A 8 1.30 -20.51 -1.98
CA GLU A 8 2.49 -21.33 -1.93
C GLU A 8 3.57 -20.72 -1.00
N ASP A 9 4.48 -21.56 -0.51
CA ASP A 9 5.66 -21.07 0.22
C ASP A 9 6.48 -20.14 -0.67
N ILE A 10 6.69 -18.91 -0.23
CA ILE A 10 7.41 -17.89 -0.99
C ILE A 10 8.78 -18.33 -1.45
N LEU A 11 9.49 -19.19 -0.67
CA LEU A 11 10.80 -19.73 -1.01
C LEU A 11 10.74 -20.82 -2.08
N SER A 12 9.57 -21.41 -2.34
CA SER A 12 9.38 -22.43 -3.37
C SER A 12 9.06 -21.86 -4.74
N ILE A 13 8.76 -20.56 -4.82
CA ILE A 13 8.34 -19.88 -6.04
C ILE A 13 9.58 -19.42 -6.81
N PRO A 14 9.84 -19.93 -8.03
CA PRO A 14 10.96 -19.45 -8.83
C PRO A 14 10.75 -17.98 -9.23
N ALA A 15 11.72 -17.13 -8.88
CA ALA A 15 11.72 -15.73 -9.26
C ALA A 15 13.15 -15.17 -9.30
N ASP A 16 13.40 -14.15 -10.11
CA ASP A 16 14.69 -13.45 -10.15
C ASP A 16 14.91 -12.66 -8.86
N ALA A 17 13.85 -12.06 -8.35
CA ALA A 17 13.90 -11.25 -7.14
C ALA A 17 12.77 -11.61 -6.16
N ALA A 18 13.02 -11.36 -4.88
CA ALA A 18 11.98 -11.25 -3.86
C ALA A 18 11.95 -9.84 -3.28
N ALA A 19 10.77 -9.39 -2.82
CA ALA A 19 10.65 -8.12 -2.12
C ALA A 19 9.97 -8.27 -0.77
N LEU A 20 10.42 -7.46 0.20
CA LEU A 20 9.90 -7.41 1.56
C LEU A 20 9.69 -5.97 1.99
N GLY A 21 8.67 -5.78 2.82
CA GLY A 21 8.48 -4.53 3.54
C GLY A 21 9.35 -4.42 4.79
N LEU A 22 9.74 -3.20 5.08
CA LEU A 22 10.39 -2.83 6.34
C LEU A 22 9.55 -1.80 7.08
N GLU A 23 9.44 -1.99 8.39
CA GLU A 23 8.91 -0.96 9.27
C GLU A 23 9.86 0.25 9.35
N MET A 24 9.36 1.39 9.84
CA MET A 24 10.18 2.60 10.07
C MET A 24 11.41 2.34 10.97
N THR A 25 11.39 1.30 11.79
CA THR A 25 12.50 0.88 12.64
C THR A 25 13.52 0.00 11.91
N MET A 26 13.40 -0.15 10.61
CA MET A 26 14.22 -1.06 9.78
C MET A 26 14.12 -2.53 10.20
N ARG A 27 12.99 -2.92 10.78
CA ARG A 27 12.64 -4.32 11.03
C ARG A 27 11.86 -4.85 9.84
N ILE A 28 12.10 -6.10 9.48
CA ILE A 28 11.29 -6.79 8.46
C ILE A 28 9.85 -6.76 8.95
N ALA A 29 8.94 -6.34 8.07
CA ALA A 29 7.52 -6.33 8.37
C ALA A 29 7.06 -7.73 8.76
N ALA A 30 6.15 -7.81 9.69
CA ALA A 30 5.68 -9.09 10.14
C ALA A 30 4.73 -9.70 9.09
N GLY A 31 4.67 -11.03 9.01
CA GLY A 31 3.83 -11.83 8.09
C GLY A 31 4.44 -13.19 7.86
N PRO A 32 3.62 -14.21 7.58
CA PRO A 32 4.12 -15.56 7.32
C PRO A 32 5.22 -15.60 6.27
N SER A 33 5.03 -14.96 5.12
CA SER A 33 6.04 -14.89 4.05
C SER A 33 7.28 -14.12 4.48
N CYS A 34 7.12 -12.98 5.15
CA CYS A 34 8.24 -12.20 5.68
C CYS A 34 9.03 -12.99 6.72
N GLN A 35 8.36 -13.67 7.65
CA GLN A 35 8.99 -14.53 8.65
C GLN A 35 9.72 -15.70 7.98
N ARG A 36 9.11 -16.31 6.97
CA ARG A 36 9.71 -17.42 6.22
C ARG A 36 11.03 -17.05 5.56
N ILE A 37 11.10 -15.86 4.94
CA ILE A 37 12.36 -15.32 4.38
C ILE A 37 13.33 -14.94 5.50
N ALA A 38 12.85 -14.36 6.59
CA ALA A 38 13.70 -13.98 7.72
C ALA A 38 14.38 -15.19 8.37
N ASP A 39 13.65 -16.29 8.53
CA ASP A 39 14.18 -17.53 9.09
C ASP A 39 15.25 -18.16 8.16
N ALA A 40 14.96 -18.22 6.87
CA ALA A 40 15.88 -18.76 5.88
C ALA A 40 17.14 -17.90 5.71
N GLY A 41 17.01 -16.57 5.73
CA GLY A 41 18.14 -15.65 5.60
C GLY A 41 18.95 -15.47 6.87
N GLY A 42 18.36 -15.73 8.03
CA GLY A 42 19.01 -15.75 9.33
C GLY A 42 19.84 -14.49 9.64
N GLU A 43 21.05 -14.67 10.19
CA GLU A 43 21.93 -13.54 10.54
C GLU A 43 22.47 -12.82 9.28
N ALA A 44 22.63 -13.53 8.17
CA ALA A 44 23.06 -12.92 6.92
C ALA A 44 22.06 -11.87 6.43
N LEU A 45 20.76 -12.17 6.50
CA LEU A 45 19.70 -11.21 6.15
C LEU A 45 19.68 -10.02 7.13
N ARG A 46 19.77 -10.27 8.45
CA ARG A 46 19.83 -9.19 9.44
C ARG A 46 21.02 -8.26 9.19
N ALA A 47 22.17 -8.83 8.83
CA ALA A 47 23.37 -8.05 8.49
C ALA A 47 23.17 -7.25 7.19
N ALA A 48 22.52 -7.82 6.18
CA ALA A 48 22.21 -7.14 4.92
C ALA A 48 21.27 -5.95 5.16
N VAL A 49 20.18 -6.14 5.92
CA VAL A 49 19.25 -5.07 6.30
C VAL A 49 19.97 -3.94 7.04
N ARG A 50 20.85 -4.27 8.00
CA ARG A 50 21.66 -3.26 8.71
C ARG A 50 22.58 -2.46 7.81
N ARG A 51 23.12 -3.06 6.73
CA ARG A 51 23.97 -2.34 5.76
C ARG A 51 23.20 -1.33 4.93
N VAL A 52 21.94 -1.59 4.65
CA VAL A 52 21.06 -0.62 3.93
C VAL A 52 20.79 0.64 4.76
N ARG A 53 20.95 0.59 6.07
CA ARG A 53 20.78 1.69 7.05
C ARG A 53 19.37 2.24 7.15
N PHE A 54 18.89 2.94 6.12
CA PHE A 54 17.57 3.58 6.12
C PHE A 54 16.97 3.59 4.72
N ILE A 55 15.69 3.25 4.63
CA ILE A 55 14.89 3.35 3.42
C ILE A 55 13.72 4.29 3.72
N PRO A 56 13.60 5.42 3.01
CA PRO A 56 12.43 6.29 3.15
C PRO A 56 11.13 5.53 2.83
N LEU A 57 10.04 5.92 3.47
CA LEU A 57 8.72 5.38 3.15
C LEU A 57 8.42 5.56 1.65
N GLY A 58 7.90 4.52 1.00
CA GLY A 58 7.61 4.54 -0.43
C GLY A 58 8.83 4.36 -1.35
N SER A 59 10.03 4.21 -0.79
CA SER A 59 11.25 3.93 -1.57
C SER A 59 11.67 2.47 -1.45
N ALA A 60 12.51 2.01 -2.39
CA ALA A 60 13.08 0.67 -2.35
C ALA A 60 14.61 0.69 -2.44
N ALA A 61 15.25 -0.34 -1.89
CA ALA A 61 16.69 -0.58 -1.99
C ALA A 61 16.97 -2.08 -2.10
N GLU A 62 18.06 -2.43 -2.76
CA GLU A 62 18.53 -3.81 -2.80
C GLU A 62 19.34 -4.14 -1.53
N ALA A 63 19.09 -5.32 -0.97
CA ALA A 63 19.90 -5.91 0.09
C ALA A 63 20.78 -7.02 -0.52
N GLU A 64 22.09 -6.82 -0.51
CA GLU A 64 23.04 -7.81 -0.97
C GLU A 64 23.02 -9.07 -0.09
N LEU A 65 22.44 -10.15 -0.61
CA LEU A 65 22.29 -11.41 0.11
C LEU A 65 22.28 -12.59 -0.86
N SER A 66 23.16 -13.55 -0.64
CA SER A 66 23.27 -14.79 -1.44
C SER A 66 22.70 -16.04 -0.76
N ALA A 67 22.14 -15.89 0.44
CA ALA A 67 21.64 -17.02 1.24
C ALA A 67 20.20 -17.46 0.90
N LEU A 68 19.53 -16.75 0.01
CA LEU A 68 18.16 -17.04 -0.44
C LEU A 68 18.15 -17.57 -1.88
N PRO A 69 17.08 -18.25 -2.31
CA PRO A 69 17.00 -18.78 -3.67
C PRO A 69 16.75 -17.71 -4.75
N PHE A 70 16.78 -16.45 -4.41
CA PHE A 70 16.60 -15.30 -5.29
C PHE A 70 17.92 -14.62 -5.59
N ARG A 71 18.09 -14.11 -6.80
CA ARG A 71 19.27 -13.35 -7.20
C ARG A 71 19.33 -11.99 -6.50
N HIS A 72 18.16 -11.39 -6.27
CA HIS A 72 18.01 -10.08 -5.68
C HIS A 72 17.00 -10.12 -4.54
N LEU A 73 17.30 -9.43 -3.45
CA LEU A 73 16.36 -9.16 -2.38
C LEU A 73 16.11 -7.67 -2.31
N LEU A 74 14.87 -7.24 -2.54
CA LEU A 74 14.46 -5.85 -2.53
C LEU A 74 13.74 -5.54 -1.21
N LEU A 75 14.05 -4.40 -0.65
CA LEU A 75 13.46 -3.92 0.60
C LEU A 75 12.75 -2.61 0.33
N THR A 76 11.56 -2.40 0.90
CA THR A 76 10.83 -1.15 0.80
C THR A 76 10.33 -0.68 2.15
N GLY A 77 10.34 0.64 2.39
CA GLY A 77 9.79 1.23 3.60
C GLY A 77 8.26 1.28 3.56
N GLU A 78 7.60 0.38 4.29
CA GLU A 78 6.14 0.30 4.33
C GLU A 78 5.49 1.38 5.19
N PRO A 79 4.35 1.96 4.75
CA PRO A 79 3.58 2.85 5.58
C PRO A 79 2.82 2.08 6.67
N ARG A 80 2.72 2.70 7.84
CA ARG A 80 1.77 2.31 8.88
C ARG A 80 0.46 3.06 8.67
N TRP A 81 -0.69 2.39 8.88
CA TRP A 81 -1.97 3.08 8.84
C TRP A 81 -2.13 4.02 10.03
N LEU A 82 -2.29 5.30 9.75
CA LEU A 82 -2.52 6.37 10.71
C LEU A 82 -3.87 7.04 10.45
N ASN A 83 -4.87 6.24 10.13
CA ASN A 83 -6.24 6.66 9.83
C ASN A 83 -6.35 7.62 8.64
N GLY A 84 -5.54 7.42 7.60
CA GLY A 84 -5.51 8.26 6.41
C GLY A 84 -4.92 9.65 6.62
N LYS A 85 -4.16 9.87 7.70
CA LYS A 85 -3.62 11.20 8.05
C LYS A 85 -2.37 11.59 7.26
N CYS A 86 -1.66 10.62 6.74
CA CYS A 86 -0.31 10.80 6.19
C CYS A 86 -0.17 10.27 4.75
N ASN A 87 -1.26 10.27 3.98
CA ASN A 87 -1.30 9.79 2.60
C ASN A 87 -0.80 8.34 2.45
N GLU A 88 -1.17 7.48 3.39
CA GLU A 88 -0.63 6.12 3.51
C GLU A 88 -0.93 5.26 2.28
N LEU A 89 -2.08 5.45 1.63
CA LEU A 89 -2.43 4.76 0.38
C LEU A 89 -1.48 5.14 -0.75
N LEU A 90 -1.17 6.45 -0.87
CA LEU A 90 -0.19 6.94 -1.84
C LEU A 90 1.20 6.38 -1.54
N VAL A 91 1.63 6.42 -0.27
CA VAL A 91 2.94 5.86 0.13
C VAL A 91 3.01 4.38 -0.20
N LEU A 92 1.94 3.62 0.05
CA LEU A 92 1.89 2.20 -0.31
C LEU A 92 2.01 1.99 -1.83
N ARG A 93 1.34 2.82 -2.63
CA ARG A 93 1.50 2.80 -4.09
C ARG A 93 2.96 3.02 -4.49
N HIS A 94 3.62 4.03 -3.90
CA HIS A 94 5.04 4.31 -4.16
C HIS A 94 5.96 3.15 -3.75
N CYS A 95 5.61 2.37 -2.69
CA CYS A 95 6.35 1.16 -2.34
C CYS A 95 6.38 0.18 -3.51
N TYR A 96 5.22 -0.13 -4.10
CA TYR A 96 5.14 -1.03 -5.25
C TYR A 96 5.86 -0.48 -6.47
N GLU A 97 5.62 0.79 -6.83
CA GLU A 97 6.27 1.46 -7.96
C GLU A 97 7.80 1.41 -7.84
N SER A 98 8.32 1.74 -6.65
CA SER A 98 9.77 1.74 -6.40
C SER A 98 10.37 0.33 -6.45
N VAL A 99 9.67 -0.67 -5.91
CA VAL A 99 10.11 -2.08 -5.95
C VAL A 99 10.14 -2.58 -7.40
N PHE A 100 9.09 -2.34 -8.18
CA PHE A 100 9.01 -2.79 -9.57
C PHE A 100 10.06 -2.10 -10.43
N SER A 101 10.20 -0.77 -10.33
CA SER A 101 11.23 -0.01 -11.06
C SER A 101 12.64 -0.48 -10.71
N LEU A 102 12.91 -0.77 -9.44
CA LEU A 102 14.21 -1.29 -9.02
C LEU A 102 14.46 -2.69 -9.59
N ALA A 103 13.48 -3.60 -9.51
CA ALA A 103 13.60 -4.93 -10.10
C ALA A 103 13.87 -4.88 -11.61
N GLU A 104 13.14 -4.01 -12.33
CA GLU A 104 13.34 -3.79 -13.77
C GLU A 104 14.74 -3.24 -14.07
N SER A 105 15.24 -2.28 -13.28
CA SER A 105 16.59 -1.72 -13.42
C SER A 105 17.72 -2.75 -13.20
N LEU A 106 17.46 -3.76 -12.37
CA LEU A 106 18.35 -4.90 -12.13
C LEU A 106 18.22 -6.00 -13.20
N GLY A 107 17.35 -5.81 -14.19
CA GLY A 107 17.14 -6.76 -15.28
C GLY A 107 16.28 -7.97 -14.90
N CYS A 108 15.57 -7.93 -13.76
CA CYS A 108 14.66 -8.99 -13.35
C CYS A 108 13.50 -9.12 -14.34
N LYS A 109 13.06 -10.36 -14.57
CA LYS A 109 11.87 -10.69 -15.35
C LYS A 109 10.72 -11.16 -14.48
N SER A 110 11.04 -11.59 -13.25
CA SER A 110 10.08 -12.12 -12.30
C SER A 110 10.37 -11.64 -10.87
N LEU A 111 9.30 -11.39 -10.13
CA LEU A 111 9.33 -10.92 -8.74
C LEU A 111 8.31 -11.69 -7.92
N VAL A 112 8.70 -12.10 -6.72
CA VAL A 112 7.78 -12.66 -5.71
C VAL A 112 7.75 -11.77 -4.47
N MET A 113 6.56 -11.53 -3.91
CA MET A 113 6.41 -10.71 -2.72
C MET A 113 5.08 -10.95 -2.00
N PRO A 114 4.98 -10.72 -0.68
CA PRO A 114 3.69 -10.65 -0.01
C PRO A 114 2.94 -9.36 -0.36
N PHE A 115 1.65 -9.29 -0.01
CA PHE A 115 0.92 -8.02 -0.02
C PHE A 115 1.45 -7.11 1.09
N LEU A 116 2.05 -5.99 0.71
CA LEU A 116 2.60 -5.01 1.63
C LEU A 116 1.49 -4.37 2.48
N SER A 117 1.77 -4.14 3.75
CA SER A 117 0.88 -3.50 4.74
C SER A 117 -0.46 -4.19 4.99
N ALA A 118 -0.84 -5.20 4.20
CA ALA A 118 -2.18 -5.82 4.25
C ALA A 118 -2.50 -6.59 5.55
N LEU A 119 -1.49 -7.06 6.29
CA LEU A 119 -1.66 -7.79 7.54
C LEU A 119 -1.36 -6.98 8.79
N TYR A 120 -0.75 -5.83 8.64
CA TYR A 120 -0.22 -5.08 9.76
C TYR A 120 -0.74 -3.66 9.79
N PHE A 121 -0.67 -3.10 11.00
CA PHE A 121 -0.96 -1.69 11.24
C PHE A 121 -2.39 -1.28 10.92
N HIS A 122 -3.34 -2.23 10.94
CA HIS A 122 -4.75 -1.96 10.65
C HIS A 122 -5.02 -1.31 9.28
N PHE A 123 -4.15 -1.55 8.32
CA PHE A 123 -4.32 -1.04 6.96
C PHE A 123 -5.60 -1.61 6.34
N PRO A 124 -6.41 -0.83 5.60
CA PRO A 124 -7.57 -1.35 4.88
C PRO A 124 -7.15 -2.40 3.86
N LYS A 125 -7.43 -3.69 4.14
CA LYS A 125 -6.94 -4.83 3.34
C LYS A 125 -7.37 -4.77 1.89
N GLU A 126 -8.63 -4.43 1.64
CA GLU A 126 -9.17 -4.30 0.28
C GLU A 126 -8.40 -3.25 -0.52
N GLY A 127 -8.18 -2.07 0.07
CA GLY A 127 -7.38 -1.00 -0.55
C GLY A 127 -5.93 -1.42 -0.77
N ALA A 128 -5.31 -2.12 0.20
CA ALA A 128 -3.93 -2.60 0.06
C ALA A 128 -3.79 -3.62 -1.09
N VAL A 129 -4.71 -4.58 -1.17
CA VAL A 129 -4.73 -5.57 -2.26
C VAL A 129 -4.99 -4.91 -3.60
N HIS A 130 -5.96 -4.01 -3.68
CA HIS A 130 -6.27 -3.29 -4.93
C HIS A 130 -5.06 -2.51 -5.44
N ILE A 131 -4.39 -1.73 -4.58
CA ILE A 131 -3.18 -0.98 -4.96
C ILE A 131 -2.12 -1.94 -5.49
N ALA A 132 -1.87 -3.06 -4.81
CA ALA A 132 -0.88 -4.05 -5.24
C ALA A 132 -1.16 -4.56 -6.66
N LEU A 133 -2.39 -4.99 -6.92
CA LEU A 133 -2.78 -5.56 -8.20
C LEU A 133 -2.75 -4.50 -9.31
N THR A 134 -3.27 -3.30 -9.04
CA THR A 134 -3.25 -2.19 -10.01
C THR A 134 -1.83 -1.78 -10.39
N GLN A 135 -0.88 -1.79 -9.45
CA GLN A 135 0.51 -1.50 -9.78
C GLN A 135 1.18 -2.66 -10.54
N ALA A 136 0.86 -3.91 -10.20
CA ALA A 136 1.38 -5.07 -10.92
C ALA A 136 0.91 -5.13 -12.39
N GLU A 137 -0.30 -4.65 -12.70
CA GLU A 137 -0.78 -4.54 -14.09
C GLU A 137 0.08 -3.60 -14.95
N LYS A 138 0.71 -2.60 -14.31
CA LYS A 138 1.57 -1.61 -14.97
C LYS A 138 3.04 -2.04 -15.03
N ALA A 139 3.42 -3.06 -14.24
CA ALA A 139 4.80 -3.49 -14.14
C ALA A 139 5.30 -4.16 -15.42
N GLY A 140 6.57 -3.93 -15.75
CA GLY A 140 7.27 -4.52 -16.90
C GLY A 140 7.80 -5.94 -16.66
N LEU A 141 7.38 -6.61 -15.58
CA LEU A 141 7.84 -7.95 -15.16
C LEU A 141 6.65 -8.81 -14.69
N ASP A 142 6.89 -10.11 -14.55
CA ASP A 142 5.90 -11.05 -14.01
C ASP A 142 5.94 -11.01 -12.47
N VAL A 143 4.81 -10.64 -11.85
CA VAL A 143 4.70 -10.50 -10.40
C VAL A 143 3.91 -11.65 -9.80
N THR A 144 4.47 -12.32 -8.78
CA THR A 144 3.72 -13.30 -7.97
C THR A 144 3.52 -12.74 -6.57
N PHE A 145 2.27 -12.50 -6.21
CA PHE A 145 1.91 -12.16 -4.82
C PHE A 145 1.64 -13.43 -4.03
N VAL A 146 2.19 -13.49 -2.82
CA VAL A 146 1.84 -14.51 -1.84
C VAL A 146 0.78 -13.96 -0.90
N ALA A 147 -0.41 -14.55 -0.95
CA ALA A 147 -1.50 -14.22 -0.05
C ALA A 147 -1.33 -14.99 1.27
N ASP A 148 -0.76 -14.33 2.25
CA ASP A 148 -0.44 -14.90 3.57
C ASP A 148 -1.66 -15.40 4.37
N THR A 149 -2.87 -15.08 3.92
CA THR A 149 -4.14 -15.55 4.51
C THR A 149 -5.16 -15.87 3.42
N PRO A 150 -6.12 -16.80 3.69
CA PRO A 150 -7.23 -17.06 2.78
C PRO A 150 -8.06 -15.81 2.45
N GLU A 151 -8.18 -14.88 3.39
CA GLU A 151 -8.88 -13.61 3.19
C GLU A 151 -8.21 -12.77 2.09
N LEU A 152 -6.88 -12.61 2.11
CA LEU A 152 -6.15 -11.88 1.07
C LEU A 152 -6.26 -12.54 -0.30
N LEU A 153 -6.26 -13.88 -0.34
CA LEU A 153 -6.50 -14.61 -1.58
C LEU A 153 -7.92 -14.36 -2.11
N ALA A 154 -8.92 -14.40 -1.24
CA ALA A 154 -10.30 -14.11 -1.63
C ALA A 154 -10.48 -12.68 -2.15
N LEU A 155 -9.89 -11.70 -1.47
CA LEU A 155 -9.92 -10.29 -1.89
C LEU A 155 -9.24 -10.08 -3.25
N SER A 156 -8.16 -10.79 -3.53
CA SER A 156 -7.45 -10.66 -4.82
C SER A 156 -8.23 -11.19 -6.01
N GLY A 157 -9.19 -12.08 -5.79
CA GLY A 157 -10.08 -12.62 -6.84
C GLY A 157 -11.38 -11.83 -7.04
N GLN A 158 -11.61 -10.78 -6.23
CA GLN A 158 -12.81 -9.96 -6.32
C GLN A 158 -12.53 -8.67 -7.09
N PRO A 159 -13.48 -8.21 -7.91
CA PRO A 159 -13.36 -6.87 -8.48
C PRO A 159 -13.38 -5.86 -7.34
N TYR A 160 -12.41 -4.97 -7.31
CA TYR A 160 -12.41 -3.87 -6.35
C TYR A 160 -13.61 -2.98 -6.63
N ARG A 161 -14.46 -2.85 -5.62
CA ARG A 161 -15.52 -1.87 -5.64
C ARG A 161 -15.02 -0.64 -4.90
N ARG A 162 -14.71 0.42 -5.62
CA ARG A 162 -14.44 1.70 -5.02
C ARG A 162 -15.65 2.13 -4.19
N PRO A 163 -15.46 2.51 -2.92
CA PRO A 163 -16.55 3.03 -2.11
C PRO A 163 -17.18 4.27 -2.74
N GLU A 164 -18.51 4.34 -2.72
CA GLU A 164 -19.25 5.47 -3.29
C GLU A 164 -19.43 6.58 -2.25
N ILE A 165 -19.38 7.82 -2.71
CA ILE A 165 -19.70 8.97 -1.87
C ILE A 165 -21.19 8.99 -1.59
N VAL A 166 -21.55 8.88 -0.30
CA VAL A 166 -22.93 8.99 0.19
C VAL A 166 -23.30 10.45 0.40
N SER A 167 -22.44 11.21 1.08
CA SER A 167 -22.73 12.61 1.44
C SER A 167 -21.47 13.44 1.54
N TYR A 168 -21.63 14.76 1.35
CA TYR A 168 -20.63 15.74 1.77
C TYR A 168 -20.85 16.06 3.24
N VAL A 169 -19.84 15.85 4.06
CA VAL A 169 -19.92 16.09 5.51
C VAL A 169 -19.54 17.52 5.88
N GLY A 170 -18.54 18.08 5.18
CA GLY A 170 -18.01 19.40 5.48
C GLY A 170 -16.53 19.49 5.12
N TYR A 171 -15.79 20.37 5.79
CA TYR A 171 -14.37 20.41 5.59
C TYR A 171 -13.60 20.48 6.92
N TYR A 172 -12.35 20.09 6.89
CA TYR A 172 -11.42 20.11 8.00
C TYR A 172 -10.04 20.62 7.52
N GLY A 173 -9.65 21.81 8.00
CA GLY A 173 -8.43 22.45 7.50
C GLY A 173 -8.53 22.67 5.99
N ASP A 174 -7.54 22.15 5.26
CA ASP A 174 -7.45 22.26 3.80
C ASP A 174 -8.10 21.08 3.05
N HIS A 175 -8.98 20.33 3.70
CA HIS A 175 -9.58 19.12 3.12
C HIS A 175 -11.10 19.16 3.20
N ALA A 176 -11.76 18.73 2.13
CA ALA A 176 -13.17 18.36 2.14
C ALA A 176 -13.32 16.93 2.64
N LEU A 177 -14.38 16.66 3.41
CA LEU A 177 -14.72 15.34 3.92
C LEU A 177 -16.03 14.86 3.28
N PHE A 178 -15.98 13.62 2.80
CA PHE A 178 -17.13 12.91 2.25
C PHE A 178 -17.30 11.58 2.99
N GLU A 179 -18.54 11.30 3.38
CA GLU A 179 -18.92 9.98 3.90
C GLU A 179 -19.01 8.99 2.74
N LEU A 180 -18.50 7.77 2.96
CA LEU A 180 -18.51 6.67 2.02
C LEU A 180 -19.48 5.58 2.49
N ASP A 181 -20.02 4.80 1.55
CA ASP A 181 -20.99 3.74 1.79
C ASP A 181 -20.46 2.56 2.62
N ASN A 182 -19.15 2.46 2.81
CA ASN A 182 -18.50 1.48 3.68
C ASN A 182 -18.19 1.99 5.10
N GLY A 183 -18.70 3.17 5.48
CA GLY A 183 -18.48 3.78 6.80
C GLY A 183 -17.12 4.44 6.99
N LEU A 184 -16.34 4.60 5.93
CA LEU A 184 -15.12 5.39 5.93
C LEU A 184 -15.40 6.82 5.44
N PHE A 185 -14.39 7.68 5.56
CA PHE A 185 -14.46 9.05 5.06
C PHE A 185 -13.35 9.28 4.04
N ALA A 186 -13.73 9.77 2.87
CA ALA A 186 -12.78 10.31 1.91
C ALA A 186 -12.40 11.73 2.33
N ARG A 187 -11.12 12.00 2.37
CA ARG A 187 -10.55 13.32 2.58
C ARG A 187 -9.92 13.79 1.27
N VAL A 188 -10.52 14.81 0.67
CA VAL A 188 -10.07 15.40 -0.59
C VAL A 188 -9.34 16.70 -0.31
N ASP A 189 -8.11 16.84 -0.78
CA ASP A 189 -7.33 18.06 -0.63
C ASP A 189 -7.97 19.19 -1.45
N LEU A 190 -8.07 20.39 -0.86
CA LEU A 190 -8.66 21.56 -1.50
C LEU A 190 -7.66 22.34 -2.35
N ARG A 191 -6.38 22.03 -2.25
CA ARG A 191 -5.35 22.71 -3.05
C ARG A 191 -5.44 22.26 -4.50
N PRO A 192 -5.43 23.21 -5.46
CA PRO A 192 -5.62 22.89 -6.89
C PRO A 192 -4.59 21.92 -7.48
N GLU A 193 -3.38 21.91 -6.93
CA GLU A 193 -2.28 21.06 -7.39
C GLU A 193 -2.32 19.64 -6.83
N LEU A 194 -3.13 19.36 -5.83
CA LEU A 194 -3.21 18.06 -5.19
C LEU A 194 -4.54 17.39 -5.52
N THR A 195 -4.45 16.25 -6.19
CA THR A 195 -5.58 15.42 -6.59
C THR A 195 -5.73 14.18 -5.73
N GLU A 196 -4.97 14.09 -4.63
CA GLU A 196 -4.91 12.90 -3.81
C GLU A 196 -6.07 12.81 -2.82
N VAL A 197 -6.63 11.61 -2.72
CA VAL A 197 -7.71 11.30 -1.79
C VAL A 197 -7.20 10.33 -0.74
N SER A 198 -7.32 10.71 0.54
CA SER A 198 -7.10 9.84 1.68
C SER A 198 -8.43 9.33 2.22
N VAL A 199 -8.46 8.08 2.69
CA VAL A 199 -9.63 7.48 3.33
C VAL A 199 -9.38 7.36 4.82
N ILE A 200 -10.32 7.83 5.65
CA ILE A 200 -10.23 7.80 7.11
C ILE A 200 -11.46 7.12 7.72
N PRO A 201 -11.32 6.43 8.87
CA PRO A 201 -12.46 5.88 9.60
C PRO A 201 -13.39 6.96 10.15
N TYR A 202 -14.67 6.62 10.31
CA TYR A 202 -15.71 7.52 10.81
C TYR A 202 -15.35 8.19 12.13
N PHE A 203 -14.89 7.43 13.13
CA PHE A 203 -14.57 7.97 14.45
C PHE A 203 -13.47 9.05 14.39
N GLU A 204 -12.52 8.89 13.48
CA GLU A 204 -11.45 9.84 13.28
C GLU A 204 -11.96 11.16 12.69
N ALA A 205 -12.89 11.07 11.74
CA ALA A 205 -13.56 12.26 11.21
C ALA A 205 -14.33 12.99 12.32
N CYS A 206 -15.12 12.28 13.12
CA CYS A 206 -15.85 12.85 14.26
C CYS A 206 -14.92 13.50 15.29
N TYR A 207 -13.82 12.85 15.63
CA TYR A 207 -12.84 13.40 16.55
C TYR A 207 -12.23 14.71 16.03
N ARG A 208 -11.86 14.73 14.75
CA ARG A 208 -11.27 15.92 14.12
C ARG A 208 -12.24 17.09 14.00
N THR A 209 -13.50 16.80 13.86
CA THR A 209 -14.56 17.83 13.71
C THR A 209 -15.10 18.34 15.04
N GLY A 210 -14.63 17.80 16.15
CA GLY A 210 -15.00 18.25 17.50
C GLY A 210 -16.47 18.10 17.82
N ASN A 211 -17.15 17.06 17.32
CA ASN A 211 -18.59 16.83 17.46
C ASN A 211 -19.49 17.95 16.90
N ASN A 212 -18.95 18.94 16.23
CA ASN A 212 -19.75 19.89 15.49
C ASN A 212 -20.12 19.27 14.14
N PRO A 213 -21.40 19.20 13.78
CA PRO A 213 -21.77 18.89 12.41
C PRO A 213 -21.12 19.96 11.54
N LEU A 214 -20.16 19.55 10.71
CA LEU A 214 -19.55 20.46 9.76
C LEU A 214 -20.65 20.99 8.85
N GLN A 215 -20.91 22.26 8.94
CA GLN A 215 -21.83 22.88 8.00
C GLN A 215 -21.14 22.92 6.63
N PRO A 216 -21.85 22.59 5.56
CA PRO A 216 -21.32 22.72 4.22
C PRO A 216 -20.87 24.16 4.00
N LEU A 217 -19.57 24.37 3.88
CA LEU A 217 -18.99 25.70 3.68
C LEU A 217 -18.63 25.94 2.21
N LEU A 218 -18.69 24.88 1.40
CA LEU A 218 -18.37 24.93 -0.01
C LEU A 218 -19.64 25.05 -0.85
N PRO A 219 -19.61 25.86 -1.92
CA PRO A 219 -20.68 25.88 -2.92
C PRO A 219 -20.86 24.52 -3.59
N ASP A 220 -22.09 24.20 -4.02
CA ASP A 220 -22.42 22.93 -4.68
C ASP A 220 -21.53 22.62 -5.90
N ALA A 221 -21.16 23.66 -6.67
CA ALA A 221 -20.26 23.51 -7.81
C ALA A 221 -18.87 23.02 -7.40
N GLU A 222 -18.36 23.48 -6.26
CA GLU A 222 -17.07 23.04 -5.72
C GLU A 222 -17.15 21.63 -5.16
N VAL A 223 -18.24 21.29 -4.47
CA VAL A 223 -18.49 19.92 -4.03
C VAL A 223 -18.54 18.97 -5.23
N ALA A 224 -19.21 19.35 -6.32
CA ALA A 224 -19.26 18.55 -7.54
C ALA A 224 -17.88 18.41 -8.21
N ARG A 225 -17.04 19.44 -8.14
CA ARG A 225 -15.64 19.37 -8.62
C ARG A 225 -14.82 18.37 -7.80
N LEU A 226 -14.90 18.44 -6.47
CA LEU A 226 -14.17 17.56 -5.56
C LEU A 226 -14.62 16.09 -5.68
N ARG A 227 -15.92 15.85 -5.90
CA ARG A 227 -16.45 14.50 -6.20
C ARG A 227 -15.81 13.93 -7.45
N ARG A 228 -15.70 14.71 -8.53
CA ARG A 228 -15.02 14.27 -9.76
C ARG A 228 -13.55 13.93 -9.49
N ILE A 229 -12.83 14.75 -8.73
CA ILE A 229 -11.45 14.45 -8.35
C ILE A 229 -11.38 13.11 -7.61
N TYR A 230 -12.30 12.85 -6.69
CA TYR A 230 -12.37 11.57 -5.98
C TYR A 230 -12.65 10.41 -6.94
N GLU A 231 -13.56 10.57 -7.89
CA GLU A 231 -13.94 9.55 -8.86
C GLU A 231 -12.83 9.25 -9.88
N GLU A 232 -12.00 10.24 -10.20
CA GLU A 232 -10.93 10.17 -11.20
C GLU A 232 -9.55 9.79 -10.61
N SER A 233 -9.43 9.75 -9.27
CA SER A 233 -8.14 9.51 -8.58
C SER A 233 -7.83 8.00 -8.35
N ASP A 234 -8.08 7.15 -9.36
CA ASP A 234 -7.66 5.74 -9.37
C ASP A 234 -6.19 5.57 -9.80
#